data_dff6563ba14118b77088b1c94afd8bd7
#
_entry.id   dff6563ba14118b77088b1c94afd8bd7
#
_cell.length_a   1.000
_cell.length_b   1.000
_cell.length_c   1.000
_cell.angle_alpha   90.00
_cell.angle_beta   90.00
_cell.angle_gamma   90.00
#
_symmetry.space_group_name_H-M   'P 1'
#
loop_
_entity.id
_entity.type
_entity.pdbx_description
1 polymer ?
#
loop_
_entity_poly.entity_id
_entity_poly.type
_entity_poly.pdbx_seq_one_letter_code
_entity_poly.pdbx_strand_id
1 'polypeptide(L)'
;TLFEKHKSLGGMLNQGIPVFRLPRRIIEKEIEQITSLGIKIELNKSVSSSKEIEKLSNNFDAVICAMGTLKPNILNDDFSKNSSVENGLNFLLRVNEKNNHYIGNNVIVIGGGYTAMDCARTALRLGAKSVKAFYRRDQKDLDILPGELEELVNEKGKMIFKARPNTLINKNNTLEFLELIKTKTKKNDKKIVDIFNSKFKIKTDHIILAIGQKQEFKTTKSITNIFHAG
;
A
#
# COMPACT_ATOMS: atom_id res chain seq x y z
N THR A 1 1.41 15.86 -23.92
CA THR A 1 2.62 15.41 -23.19
C THR A 1 2.20 14.70 -21.90
N LEU A 2 2.84 13.58 -21.58
CA LEU A 2 2.67 12.86 -20.32
C LEU A 2 3.95 13.01 -19.50
N PHE A 3 3.84 13.49 -18.26
CA PHE A 3 4.93 13.58 -17.30
C PHE A 3 4.83 12.43 -16.30
N GLU A 4 5.87 11.61 -16.19
CA GLU A 4 5.95 10.48 -15.25
C GLU A 4 7.21 10.60 -14.39
N LYS A 5 7.04 10.52 -13.06
CA LYS A 5 8.17 10.66 -12.12
C LYS A 5 9.09 9.44 -12.09
N HIS A 6 8.60 8.29 -12.51
CA HIS A 6 9.38 7.04 -12.56
C HIS A 6 10.03 6.83 -13.93
N LYS A 7 10.95 5.86 -13.98
CA LYS A 7 11.65 5.44 -15.19
C LYS A 7 10.79 4.63 -16.18
N SER A 8 9.58 4.24 -15.77
CA SER A 8 8.65 3.43 -16.57
C SER A 8 7.21 3.89 -16.37
N LEU A 9 6.40 3.73 -17.42
CA LEU A 9 4.98 4.00 -17.41
C LEU A 9 4.19 2.89 -16.69
N GLY A 10 2.90 3.14 -16.48
CA GLY A 10 1.95 2.18 -15.92
C GLY A 10 1.61 2.41 -14.45
N GLY A 11 2.27 3.35 -13.78
CA GLY A 11 1.93 3.77 -12.42
C GLY A 11 1.74 2.58 -11.48
N MET A 12 0.63 2.57 -10.73
CA MET A 12 0.32 1.54 -9.74
C MET A 12 0.20 0.13 -10.35
N LEU A 13 -0.29 0.00 -11.59
CA LEU A 13 -0.38 -1.30 -12.27
C LEU A 13 0.99 -1.95 -12.44
N ASN A 14 1.99 -1.15 -12.80
CA ASN A 14 3.36 -1.64 -13.02
C ASN A 14 4.17 -1.71 -11.74
N GLN A 15 3.99 -0.78 -10.83
CA GLN A 15 4.86 -0.60 -9.67
C GLN A 15 4.31 -1.24 -8.41
N GLY A 16 3.00 -1.11 -8.15
CA GLY A 16 2.36 -1.57 -6.92
C GLY A 16 1.79 -2.99 -7.00
N ILE A 17 1.14 -3.35 -8.12
CA ILE A 17 0.52 -4.68 -8.24
C ILE A 17 1.61 -5.75 -8.44
N PRO A 18 1.58 -6.86 -7.67
CA PRO A 18 2.55 -7.94 -7.83
C PRO A 18 2.47 -8.62 -9.20
N VAL A 19 3.64 -9.08 -9.71
CA VAL A 19 3.74 -9.74 -11.02
C VAL A 19 2.88 -11.01 -11.11
N PHE A 20 2.71 -11.74 -10.02
CA PHE A 20 1.88 -12.95 -10.00
C PHE A 20 0.38 -12.65 -10.15
N ARG A 21 -0.05 -11.41 -9.86
CA ARG A 21 -1.42 -10.93 -10.07
C ARG A 21 -1.61 -10.31 -11.45
N LEU A 22 -0.65 -9.50 -11.88
CA LEU A 22 -0.67 -8.81 -13.18
C LEU A 22 0.69 -8.93 -13.87
N PRO A 23 0.84 -9.85 -14.84
CA PRO A 23 2.08 -10.02 -15.60
C PRO A 23 2.48 -8.75 -16.37
N ARG A 24 3.74 -8.35 -16.28
CA ARG A 24 4.25 -7.10 -16.88
C ARG A 24 4.03 -7.01 -18.39
N ARG A 25 4.13 -8.13 -19.11
CA ARG A 25 3.87 -8.18 -20.56
C ARG A 25 2.50 -7.63 -20.98
N ILE A 26 1.48 -7.78 -20.09
CA ILE A 26 0.13 -7.25 -20.37
C ILE A 26 0.15 -5.73 -20.28
N ILE A 27 0.77 -5.21 -19.23
CA ILE A 27 0.89 -3.75 -19.02
C ILE A 27 1.71 -3.11 -20.14
N GLU A 28 2.82 -3.71 -20.51
CA GLU A 28 3.72 -3.23 -21.58
C GLU A 28 2.95 -3.13 -22.91
N LYS A 29 2.18 -4.15 -23.27
CA LYS A 29 1.38 -4.17 -24.49
C LYS A 29 0.33 -3.04 -24.51
N GLU A 30 -0.39 -2.84 -23.41
CA GLU A 30 -1.37 -1.76 -23.30
C GLU A 30 -0.69 -0.37 -23.40
N ILE A 31 0.46 -0.20 -22.75
CA ILE A 31 1.23 1.03 -22.81
C ILE A 31 1.71 1.29 -24.23
N GLU A 32 2.23 0.29 -24.94
CA GLU A 32 2.65 0.42 -26.34
C GLU A 32 1.52 0.86 -27.25
N GLN A 33 0.32 0.30 -27.09
CA GLN A 33 -0.85 0.72 -27.87
C GLN A 33 -1.20 2.18 -27.63
N ILE A 34 -1.19 2.64 -26.37
CA ILE A 34 -1.52 4.02 -26.01
C ILE A 34 -0.42 4.98 -26.53
N THR A 35 0.84 4.62 -26.39
CA THR A 35 1.96 5.50 -26.78
C THR A 35 2.15 5.58 -28.28
N SER A 36 1.74 4.54 -29.03
CA SER A 36 1.75 4.56 -30.51
C SER A 36 0.83 5.62 -31.12
N LEU A 37 -0.08 6.19 -30.33
CA LEU A 37 -0.92 7.32 -30.75
C LEU A 37 -0.19 8.66 -30.84
N GLY A 38 1.13 8.68 -30.66
CA GLY A 38 1.95 9.89 -30.81
C GLY A 38 2.04 10.75 -29.54
N ILE A 39 1.84 10.17 -28.36
CA ILE A 39 1.94 10.90 -27.11
C ILE A 39 3.41 11.20 -26.79
N LYS A 40 3.75 12.47 -26.57
CA LYS A 40 5.07 12.84 -26.05
C LYS A 40 5.19 12.41 -24.59
N ILE A 41 6.24 11.66 -24.24
CA ILE A 41 6.47 11.11 -22.89
C ILE A 41 7.76 11.70 -22.31
N GLU A 42 7.67 12.19 -21.08
CA GLU A 42 8.80 12.66 -20.28
C GLU A 42 8.88 11.85 -18.99
N LEU A 43 9.76 10.85 -18.99
CA LEU A 43 10.04 10.00 -17.82
C LEU A 43 11.01 10.72 -16.85
N ASN A 44 11.07 10.24 -15.60
CA ASN A 44 11.87 10.81 -14.52
C ASN A 44 11.57 12.31 -14.29
N LYS A 45 10.35 12.72 -14.63
CA LYS A 45 9.88 14.08 -14.51
C LYS A 45 8.80 14.15 -13.42
N SER A 46 9.20 14.54 -12.23
CA SER A 46 8.27 14.72 -11.11
C SER A 46 7.59 16.08 -11.18
N VAL A 47 6.28 16.09 -10.94
CA VAL A 47 5.51 17.30 -10.63
C VAL A 47 5.08 17.19 -9.17
N SER A 48 5.73 17.96 -8.28
CA SER A 48 5.72 17.73 -6.84
C SER A 48 4.98 18.80 -6.03
N SER A 49 4.44 19.82 -6.68
CA SER A 49 3.76 20.91 -6.00
C SER A 49 2.62 21.51 -6.82
N SER A 50 1.65 22.13 -6.13
CA SER A 50 0.57 22.89 -6.78
C SER A 50 1.10 24.01 -7.68
N LYS A 51 2.20 24.68 -7.29
CA LYS A 51 2.84 25.72 -8.10
C LYS A 51 3.38 25.20 -9.43
N GLU A 52 3.92 23.97 -9.46
CA GLU A 52 4.39 23.37 -10.71
C GLU A 52 3.22 23.02 -11.62
N ILE A 53 2.09 22.54 -11.06
CA ILE A 53 0.87 22.29 -11.85
C ILE A 53 0.32 23.61 -12.42
N GLU A 54 0.28 24.67 -11.65
CA GLU A 54 -0.12 26.00 -12.09
C GLU A 54 0.78 26.53 -13.20
N LYS A 55 2.10 26.31 -13.12
CA LYS A 55 3.03 26.64 -14.19
C LYS A 55 2.78 25.83 -15.46
N LEU A 56 2.43 24.56 -15.35
CA LEU A 56 2.04 23.74 -16.49
C LEU A 56 0.75 24.25 -17.14
N SER A 57 -0.26 24.69 -16.36
CA SER A 57 -1.51 25.20 -16.91
C SER A 57 -1.37 26.45 -17.77
N ASN A 58 -0.26 27.20 -17.62
CA ASN A 58 0.07 28.34 -18.48
C ASN A 58 0.66 27.93 -19.85
N ASN A 59 1.13 26.68 -19.95
CA ASN A 59 1.82 26.16 -21.16
C ASN A 59 1.00 25.12 -21.94
N PHE A 60 -0.16 24.72 -21.42
CA PHE A 60 -1.03 23.72 -22.03
C PHE A 60 -2.49 24.20 -22.00
N ASP A 61 -3.25 23.85 -23.02
CA ASP A 61 -4.69 24.16 -23.07
C ASP A 61 -5.48 23.49 -21.94
N ALA A 62 -5.03 22.30 -21.51
CA ALA A 62 -5.59 21.57 -20.38
C ALA A 62 -4.52 20.73 -19.67
N VAL A 63 -4.60 20.62 -18.34
CA VAL A 63 -3.74 19.77 -17.50
C VAL A 63 -4.61 18.75 -16.77
N ILE A 64 -4.34 17.48 -16.97
CA ILE A 64 -5.01 16.38 -16.26
C ILE A 64 -4.07 15.85 -15.18
N CYS A 65 -4.45 16.01 -13.92
CA CYS A 65 -3.71 15.50 -12.77
C CYS A 65 -4.21 14.09 -12.43
N ALA A 66 -3.42 13.07 -12.80
CA ALA A 66 -3.70 11.65 -12.54
C ALA A 66 -2.58 11.00 -11.69
N MET A 67 -2.15 11.69 -10.64
CA MET A 67 -0.95 11.34 -9.86
C MET A 67 -1.19 10.23 -8.82
N GLY A 68 -2.41 9.80 -8.62
CA GLY A 68 -2.78 8.76 -7.65
C GLY A 68 -2.61 9.18 -6.19
N THR A 69 -2.62 8.19 -5.31
CA THR A 69 -2.52 8.36 -3.84
C THR A 69 -1.28 7.62 -3.32
N LEU A 70 -0.15 8.29 -3.23
CA LEU A 70 1.13 7.66 -2.89
C LEU A 70 1.59 7.91 -1.46
N LYS A 71 1.00 8.90 -0.75
CA LYS A 71 1.36 9.18 0.63
C LYS A 71 0.74 8.15 1.58
N PRO A 72 1.54 7.34 2.28
CA PRO A 72 1.01 6.32 3.17
C PRO A 72 0.33 6.93 4.40
N ASN A 73 -0.70 6.26 4.90
CA ASN A 73 -1.18 6.50 6.24
C ASN A 73 -0.22 5.88 7.25
N ILE A 74 0.03 6.57 8.35
CA ILE A 74 0.85 6.11 9.47
C ILE A 74 -0.05 5.84 10.68
N LEU A 75 0.35 4.93 11.56
CA LEU A 75 -0.35 4.67 12.81
C LEU A 75 0.01 5.72 13.86
N ASN A 76 1.29 5.82 14.18
CA ASN A 76 1.89 6.81 15.06
C ASN A 76 3.40 6.87 14.81
N ASP A 77 4.09 7.73 15.55
CA ASP A 77 5.53 7.97 15.41
C ASP A 77 6.40 6.74 15.70
N ASP A 78 6.03 5.91 16.68
CA ASP A 78 6.80 4.72 17.04
C ASP A 78 6.88 3.74 15.87
N PHE A 79 5.73 3.52 15.20
CA PHE A 79 5.70 2.65 14.02
C PHE A 79 6.45 3.25 12.84
N SER A 80 6.37 4.56 12.62
CA SER A 80 7.00 5.21 11.46
C SER A 80 8.52 5.33 11.58
N LYS A 81 9.07 5.32 12.80
CA LYS A 81 10.51 5.43 13.07
C LYS A 81 11.21 4.07 13.21
N ASN A 82 10.48 2.97 13.31
CA ASN A 82 11.07 1.65 13.47
C ASN A 82 11.50 1.08 12.12
N SER A 83 12.76 0.71 11.98
CA SER A 83 13.34 0.17 10.74
C SER A 83 12.76 -1.18 10.29
N SER A 84 12.13 -1.92 11.21
CA SER A 84 11.44 -3.18 10.92
C SER A 84 9.97 -2.97 10.54
N VAL A 85 9.52 -1.72 10.42
CA VAL A 85 8.15 -1.37 9.99
C VAL A 85 8.20 -0.67 8.65
N GLU A 86 7.52 -1.21 7.67
CA GLU A 86 7.47 -0.69 6.30
C GLU A 86 6.03 -0.43 5.86
N ASN A 87 5.81 0.58 5.04
CA ASN A 87 4.51 0.79 4.39
C ASN A 87 4.28 -0.22 3.27
N GLY A 88 3.05 -0.73 3.14
CA GLY A 88 2.71 -1.77 2.17
C GLY A 88 2.99 -1.39 0.72
N LEU A 89 2.72 -0.15 0.32
CA LEU A 89 3.05 0.30 -1.03
C LEU A 89 4.56 0.33 -1.25
N ASN A 90 5.33 0.90 -0.32
CA ASN A 90 6.79 0.95 -0.43
C ASN A 90 7.39 -0.46 -0.51
N PHE A 91 6.86 -1.41 0.28
CA PHE A 91 7.23 -2.81 0.21
C PHE A 91 7.00 -3.39 -1.20
N LEU A 92 5.81 -3.21 -1.77
CA LEU A 92 5.48 -3.72 -3.11
C LEU A 92 6.32 -3.06 -4.22
N LEU A 93 6.51 -1.73 -4.15
CA LEU A 93 7.37 -0.99 -5.07
C LEU A 93 8.79 -1.57 -5.07
N ARG A 94 9.37 -1.72 -3.88
CA ARG A 94 10.71 -2.25 -3.68
C ARG A 94 10.87 -3.68 -4.24
N VAL A 95 9.90 -4.54 -4.02
CA VAL A 95 9.92 -5.92 -4.53
C VAL A 95 9.75 -5.95 -6.04
N ASN A 96 8.86 -5.14 -6.60
CA ASN A 96 8.62 -5.08 -8.04
C ASN A 96 9.81 -4.48 -8.82
N GLU A 97 10.66 -3.67 -8.19
CA GLU A 97 11.91 -3.17 -8.76
C GLU A 97 13.03 -4.24 -8.83
N LYS A 98 12.73 -5.49 -8.51
CA LYS A 98 13.67 -6.65 -8.50
C LYS A 98 14.80 -6.53 -7.47
N ASN A 99 14.65 -5.71 -6.47
CA ASN A 99 15.57 -5.69 -5.35
C ASN A 99 15.25 -6.87 -4.42
N ASN A 100 16.08 -7.90 -4.44
CA ASN A 100 15.91 -9.08 -3.59
C ASN A 100 16.17 -8.68 -2.13
N HIS A 101 15.16 -8.79 -1.28
CA HIS A 101 15.27 -8.37 0.09
C HIS A 101 14.68 -9.42 1.03
N TYR A 102 15.52 -9.85 1.93
CA TYR A 102 15.09 -10.62 3.09
C TYR A 102 14.15 -9.76 3.96
N ILE A 103 13.01 -10.29 4.32
CA ILE A 103 11.97 -9.61 5.09
C ILE A 103 11.73 -10.26 6.47
N GLY A 104 12.62 -11.14 6.91
CA GLY A 104 12.44 -11.91 8.14
C GLY A 104 11.65 -13.20 7.94
N ASN A 105 11.57 -14.00 9.02
CA ASN A 105 10.83 -15.26 9.03
C ASN A 105 9.37 -15.06 9.47
N ASN A 106 9.12 -14.11 10.37
CA ASN A 106 7.82 -13.86 10.97
C ASN A 106 7.33 -12.47 10.58
N VAL A 107 6.49 -12.41 9.56
CA VAL A 107 5.99 -11.14 9.00
C VAL A 107 4.56 -10.91 9.46
N ILE A 108 4.28 -9.70 9.92
CA ILE A 108 2.94 -9.24 10.22
C ILE A 108 2.51 -8.20 9.20
N VAL A 109 1.32 -8.34 8.64
CA VAL A 109 0.67 -7.35 7.78
C VAL A 109 -0.50 -6.74 8.52
N ILE A 110 -0.60 -5.42 8.54
CA ILE A 110 -1.72 -4.70 9.17
C ILE A 110 -2.60 -4.11 8.06
N GLY A 111 -3.80 -4.64 7.92
CA GLY A 111 -4.77 -4.20 6.91
C GLY A 111 -5.70 -5.32 6.46
N GLY A 112 -6.71 -4.99 5.67
CA GLY A 112 -7.71 -5.95 5.17
C GLY A 112 -8.17 -5.65 3.74
N GLY A 113 -7.50 -4.77 3.01
CA GLY A 113 -7.76 -4.49 1.60
C GLY A 113 -6.80 -5.23 0.67
N TYR A 114 -6.92 -4.98 -0.64
CA TYR A 114 -6.07 -5.58 -1.68
C TYR A 114 -4.58 -5.44 -1.40
N THR A 115 -4.12 -4.25 -0.99
CA THR A 115 -2.71 -4.03 -0.65
C THR A 115 -2.24 -4.96 0.47
N ALA A 116 -3.09 -5.27 1.46
CA ALA A 116 -2.74 -6.18 2.54
C ALA A 116 -2.62 -7.64 2.03
N MET A 117 -3.53 -8.07 1.13
CA MET A 117 -3.45 -9.38 0.49
C MET A 117 -2.19 -9.49 -0.36
N ASP A 118 -1.92 -8.48 -1.18
CA ASP A 118 -0.73 -8.42 -2.03
C ASP A 118 0.57 -8.47 -1.22
N CYS A 119 0.65 -7.70 -0.13
CA CYS A 119 1.81 -7.71 0.76
C CYS A 119 2.00 -9.08 1.43
N ALA A 120 0.92 -9.67 1.95
CA ALA A 120 1.01 -10.94 2.66
C ALA A 120 1.44 -12.08 1.71
N ARG A 121 0.85 -12.17 0.53
CA ARG A 121 1.22 -13.18 -0.49
C ARG A 121 2.62 -12.95 -1.05
N THR A 122 3.00 -11.69 -1.27
CA THR A 122 4.37 -11.35 -1.67
C THR A 122 5.38 -11.77 -0.61
N ALA A 123 5.10 -11.51 0.67
CA ALA A 123 5.95 -11.91 1.78
C ALA A 123 6.17 -13.44 1.86
N LEU A 124 5.11 -14.23 1.65
CA LEU A 124 5.20 -15.69 1.55
C LEU A 124 6.10 -16.13 0.38
N ARG A 125 5.92 -15.53 -0.77
CA ARG A 125 6.71 -15.81 -1.99
C ARG A 125 8.17 -15.42 -1.87
N LEU A 126 8.49 -14.44 -1.02
CA LEU A 126 9.86 -14.07 -0.64
C LEU A 126 10.48 -15.01 0.42
N GLY A 127 9.76 -16.04 0.86
CA GLY A 127 10.27 -17.06 1.76
C GLY A 127 10.03 -16.82 3.26
N ALA A 128 9.16 -15.89 3.64
CA ALA A 128 8.75 -15.76 5.04
C ALA A 128 8.09 -17.06 5.53
N LYS A 129 8.55 -17.57 6.69
CA LYS A 129 8.05 -18.84 7.26
C LYS A 129 6.67 -18.72 7.88
N SER A 130 6.31 -17.53 8.34
CA SER A 130 5.03 -17.24 8.96
C SER A 130 4.56 -15.85 8.55
N VAL A 131 3.43 -15.76 7.88
CA VAL A 131 2.79 -14.49 7.55
C VAL A 131 1.39 -14.46 8.18
N LYS A 132 1.14 -13.40 8.97
CA LYS A 132 -0.15 -13.15 9.63
C LYS A 132 -0.63 -11.76 9.29
N ALA A 133 -1.79 -11.65 8.62
CA ALA A 133 -2.45 -10.38 8.40
C ALA A 133 -3.47 -10.11 9.52
N PHE A 134 -3.49 -8.89 10.04
CA PHE A 134 -4.42 -8.47 11.10
C PHE A 134 -5.37 -7.40 10.58
N TYR A 135 -6.65 -7.64 10.73
CA TYR A 135 -7.70 -6.71 10.38
C TYR A 135 -8.54 -6.32 11.60
N ARG A 136 -8.72 -5.03 11.80
CA ARG A 136 -9.43 -4.49 12.96
C ARG A 136 -10.95 -4.72 12.97
N ARG A 137 -11.52 -5.14 11.83
CA ARG A 137 -12.95 -5.42 11.66
C ARG A 137 -13.22 -6.91 11.50
N ASP A 138 -14.46 -7.26 11.22
CA ASP A 138 -14.87 -8.65 10.95
C ASP A 138 -14.55 -9.04 9.49
N GLN A 139 -14.57 -10.34 9.20
CA GLN A 139 -14.36 -10.87 7.85
C GLN A 139 -15.36 -10.30 6.83
N LYS A 140 -16.61 -10.15 7.21
CA LYS A 140 -17.66 -9.56 6.37
C LYS A 140 -17.43 -8.09 5.98
N ASP A 141 -16.52 -7.41 6.66
CA ASP A 141 -16.17 -6.01 6.39
C ASP A 141 -14.93 -5.90 5.49
N LEU A 142 -14.43 -7.01 4.94
CA LEU A 142 -13.35 -7.00 3.95
C LEU A 142 -13.87 -6.39 2.64
N ASP A 143 -13.10 -5.47 2.10
CA ASP A 143 -13.34 -4.86 0.79
C ASP A 143 -12.37 -5.45 -0.24
N ILE A 144 -12.56 -6.74 -0.51
CA ILE A 144 -11.78 -7.53 -1.48
C ILE A 144 -12.70 -8.46 -2.24
N LEU A 145 -12.29 -8.90 -3.43
CA LEU A 145 -13.04 -9.89 -4.22
C LEU A 145 -13.11 -11.24 -3.51
N PRO A 146 -14.19 -12.00 -3.74
CA PRO A 146 -14.25 -13.41 -3.34
C PRO A 146 -13.04 -14.17 -3.88
N GLY A 147 -12.49 -15.06 -3.06
CA GLY A 147 -11.30 -15.85 -3.41
C GLY A 147 -9.96 -15.25 -2.96
N GLU A 148 -9.85 -13.95 -2.78
CA GLU A 148 -8.59 -13.31 -2.33
C GLU A 148 -8.09 -13.83 -0.97
N LEU A 149 -9.00 -14.01 -0.03
CA LEU A 149 -8.69 -14.58 1.28
C LEU A 149 -8.33 -16.05 1.17
N GLU A 150 -9.03 -16.79 0.32
CA GLU A 150 -8.77 -18.23 0.07
C GLU A 150 -7.38 -18.43 -0.53
N GLU A 151 -6.98 -17.59 -1.49
CA GLU A 151 -5.65 -17.65 -2.07
C GLU A 151 -4.54 -17.38 -1.03
N LEU A 152 -4.74 -16.42 -0.11
CA LEU A 152 -3.81 -16.20 1.00
C LEU A 152 -3.69 -17.45 1.88
N VAL A 153 -4.82 -18.10 2.21
CA VAL A 153 -4.85 -19.30 3.04
C VAL A 153 -4.21 -20.49 2.31
N ASN A 154 -4.45 -20.66 1.01
CA ASN A 154 -3.85 -21.70 0.18
C ASN A 154 -2.32 -21.54 0.13
N GLU A 155 -1.81 -20.32 0.14
CA GLU A 155 -0.37 -20.02 0.23
C GLU A 155 0.17 -20.11 1.69
N LYS A 156 -0.63 -20.67 2.64
CA LYS A 156 -0.30 -20.85 4.07
C LYS A 156 -0.19 -19.56 4.89
N GLY A 157 -0.70 -18.45 4.39
CA GLY A 157 -0.89 -17.22 5.16
C GLY A 157 -2.10 -17.34 6.10
N LYS A 158 -2.17 -16.47 7.08
CA LYS A 158 -3.29 -16.41 8.04
C LYS A 158 -3.85 -15.01 8.12
N MET A 159 -5.19 -14.90 8.06
CA MET A 159 -5.92 -13.67 8.35
C MET A 159 -6.55 -13.75 9.72
N ILE A 160 -6.32 -12.73 10.54
CA ILE A 160 -6.83 -12.63 11.93
C ILE A 160 -7.67 -11.36 12.02
N PHE A 161 -8.92 -11.56 12.39
CA PHE A 161 -9.92 -10.50 12.46
C PHE A 161 -10.06 -9.94 13.86
N LYS A 162 -10.68 -8.76 13.97
CA LYS A 162 -11.03 -8.11 15.24
C LYS A 162 -9.80 -7.89 16.12
N ALA A 163 -8.68 -7.50 15.52
CA ALA A 163 -7.47 -7.11 16.23
C ALA A 163 -6.77 -5.96 15.51
N ARG A 164 -6.18 -5.06 16.29
CA ARG A 164 -5.39 -3.94 15.78
C ARG A 164 -4.04 -3.86 16.50
N PRO A 165 -3.01 -3.27 15.87
CA PRO A 165 -1.73 -3.02 16.54
C PRO A 165 -1.91 -2.04 17.70
N ASN A 166 -1.14 -2.22 18.74
CA ASN A 166 -1.08 -1.37 19.91
C ASN A 166 0.32 -0.79 20.12
N THR A 167 1.33 -1.64 20.37
CA THR A 167 2.68 -1.19 20.72
C THR A 167 3.74 -2.13 20.14
N LEU A 168 4.86 -1.58 19.72
CA LEU A 168 6.07 -2.34 19.34
C LEU A 168 6.85 -2.71 20.60
N ILE A 169 7.36 -3.91 20.64
CA ILE A 169 8.24 -4.40 21.73
C ILE A 169 9.58 -4.76 21.11
N ASN A 170 10.58 -3.95 21.42
CA ASN A 170 11.95 -4.14 20.96
C ASN A 170 12.80 -4.77 22.07
N LYS A 171 13.78 -5.57 21.66
CA LYS A 171 14.85 -6.06 22.50
C LYS A 171 16.19 -5.80 21.81
N ASN A 172 17.12 -5.17 22.49
CA ASN A 172 18.42 -4.78 21.92
C ASN A 172 18.28 -4.00 20.60
N ASN A 173 17.39 -3.02 20.56
CA ASN A 173 17.04 -2.21 19.38
C ASN A 173 16.46 -3.00 18.18
N THR A 174 16.12 -4.26 18.35
CA THR A 174 15.52 -5.10 17.33
C THR A 174 14.06 -5.40 17.68
N LEU A 175 13.17 -5.34 16.70
CA LEU A 175 11.76 -5.70 16.88
C LEU A 175 11.66 -7.19 17.25
N GLU A 176 11.01 -7.50 18.37
CA GLU A 176 10.80 -8.88 18.84
C GLU A 176 9.34 -9.27 18.84
N PHE A 177 8.44 -8.37 19.27
CA PHE A 177 7.01 -8.63 19.32
C PHE A 177 6.21 -7.40 18.89
N LEU A 178 5.05 -7.68 18.31
CA LEU A 178 3.95 -6.72 18.21
C LEU A 178 2.92 -7.06 19.30
N GLU A 179 2.61 -6.09 20.15
CA GLU A 179 1.45 -6.16 21.02
C GLU A 179 0.21 -5.70 20.23
N LEU A 180 -0.81 -6.52 20.24
CA LEU A 180 -2.11 -6.24 19.63
C LEU A 180 -3.19 -6.18 20.71
N ILE A 181 -4.31 -5.54 20.38
CA ILE A 181 -5.52 -5.52 21.20
C ILE A 181 -6.71 -5.99 20.36
N LYS A 182 -7.59 -6.80 20.98
CA LYS A 182 -8.83 -7.22 20.31
C LYS A 182 -9.80 -6.06 20.19
N THR A 183 -10.56 -6.07 19.11
CA THR A 183 -11.53 -5.02 18.79
C THR A 183 -12.94 -5.60 18.63
N LYS A 184 -13.94 -4.74 18.76
CA LYS A 184 -15.32 -5.04 18.39
C LYS A 184 -15.96 -3.83 17.72
N THR A 185 -16.94 -4.08 16.86
CA THR A 185 -17.75 -3.04 16.25
C THR A 185 -18.94 -2.73 17.18
N LYS A 186 -19.15 -1.46 17.52
CA LYS A 186 -20.36 -1.03 18.22
C LYS A 186 -21.59 -1.18 17.33
N LYS A 187 -22.68 -1.66 17.87
CA LYS A 187 -23.92 -1.93 17.12
C LYS A 187 -24.56 -0.66 16.53
N ASN A 188 -24.46 0.47 17.24
CA ASN A 188 -25.23 1.68 16.92
C ASN A 188 -24.54 2.62 15.90
N ASP A 189 -23.22 2.69 15.89
CA ASP A 189 -22.45 3.66 15.06
C ASP A 189 -21.38 3.04 14.16
N LYS A 190 -21.33 1.71 14.08
CA LYS A 190 -20.29 0.92 13.38
C LYS A 190 -18.84 1.30 13.76
N LYS A 191 -18.65 2.00 14.88
CA LYS A 191 -17.34 2.43 15.36
C LYS A 191 -16.58 1.26 15.95
N ILE A 192 -15.29 1.17 15.62
CA ILE A 192 -14.38 0.15 16.17
C ILE A 192 -13.90 0.62 17.53
N VAL A 193 -14.02 -0.26 18.53
CA VAL A 193 -13.55 -0.01 19.90
C VAL A 193 -12.74 -1.19 20.40
N ASP A 194 -11.82 -0.92 21.29
CA ASP A 194 -11.00 -1.93 21.94
C ASP A 194 -11.82 -2.74 22.95
N ILE A 195 -11.44 -3.99 23.12
CA ILE A 195 -11.94 -4.84 24.19
C ILE A 195 -10.98 -4.71 25.37
N PHE A 196 -11.50 -4.34 26.52
CA PHE A 196 -10.72 -4.17 27.74
C PHE A 196 -10.00 -5.48 28.12
N ASN A 197 -8.76 -5.41 28.63
CA ASN A 197 -7.91 -6.53 29.03
C ASN A 197 -7.72 -7.63 27.97
N SER A 198 -7.72 -7.29 26.69
CA SER A 198 -7.60 -8.25 25.59
C SER A 198 -6.28 -8.16 24.81
N LYS A 199 -5.27 -7.54 25.41
CA LYS A 199 -3.95 -7.42 24.81
C LYS A 199 -3.26 -8.78 24.70
N PHE A 200 -2.53 -8.99 23.60
CA PHE A 200 -1.72 -10.18 23.37
C PHE A 200 -0.51 -9.83 22.50
N LYS A 201 0.53 -10.67 22.55
CA LYS A 201 1.79 -10.44 21.83
C LYS A 201 2.00 -11.49 20.77
N ILE A 202 2.55 -11.06 19.63
CA ILE A 202 2.93 -11.96 18.55
C ILE A 202 4.40 -11.67 18.21
N LYS A 203 5.21 -12.73 18.15
CA LYS A 203 6.59 -12.64 17.70
C LYS A 203 6.63 -12.22 16.23
N THR A 204 7.47 -11.25 15.90
CA THR A 204 7.60 -10.73 14.54
C THR A 204 8.98 -10.15 14.31
N ASP A 205 9.46 -10.30 13.09
CA ASP A 205 10.74 -9.75 12.64
C ASP A 205 10.50 -8.50 11.75
N HIS A 206 9.30 -8.43 11.12
CA HIS A 206 8.96 -7.35 10.20
C HIS A 206 7.45 -7.08 10.19
N ILE A 207 7.08 -5.80 10.08
CA ILE A 207 5.69 -5.36 10.02
C ILE A 207 5.44 -4.55 8.76
N ILE A 208 4.40 -4.89 8.02
CA ILE A 208 3.96 -4.18 6.83
C ILE A 208 2.64 -3.48 7.11
N LEU A 209 2.61 -2.16 7.00
CA LEU A 209 1.41 -1.35 7.22
C LEU A 209 0.66 -1.12 5.91
N ALA A 210 -0.42 -1.86 5.69
CA ALA A 210 -1.31 -1.74 4.54
C ALA A 210 -2.66 -1.10 4.93
N ILE A 211 -2.58 0.08 5.57
CA ILE A 211 -3.73 0.78 6.17
C ILE A 211 -4.26 1.94 5.32
N GLY A 212 -3.98 1.89 4.03
CA GLY A 212 -4.42 2.87 3.05
C GLY A 212 -3.43 4.00 2.82
N GLN A 213 -3.77 4.84 1.86
CA GLN A 213 -2.96 5.92 1.33
C GLN A 213 -3.81 7.17 1.13
N LYS A 214 -3.17 8.31 0.92
CA LYS A 214 -3.82 9.58 0.62
C LYS A 214 -3.05 10.33 -0.47
N GLN A 215 -3.68 11.32 -1.05
CA GLN A 215 -3.04 12.24 -1.99
C GLN A 215 -1.89 12.97 -1.30
N GLU A 216 -0.82 13.20 -2.03
CA GLU A 216 0.36 13.89 -1.52
C GLU A 216 0.10 15.38 -1.31
N PHE A 217 -0.58 16.01 -2.25
CA PHE A 217 -1.01 17.40 -2.17
C PHE A 217 -2.33 17.61 -2.93
N LYS A 218 -3.02 18.71 -2.62
CA LYS A 218 -4.23 19.14 -3.32
C LYS A 218 -3.89 20.35 -4.18
N THR A 219 -4.35 20.35 -5.42
CA THR A 219 -4.29 21.54 -6.26
C THR A 219 -5.38 22.52 -5.88
N THR A 220 -5.12 23.80 -6.07
CA THR A 220 -6.12 24.86 -5.87
C THR A 220 -7.22 24.73 -6.94
N LYS A 221 -8.47 24.69 -6.52
CA LYS A 221 -9.64 24.56 -7.40
C LYS A 221 -9.93 25.78 -8.30
N SER A 222 -9.09 26.81 -8.27
CA SER A 222 -9.35 28.11 -8.90
C SER A 222 -8.87 28.24 -10.34
N ILE A 223 -8.22 27.20 -10.92
CA ILE A 223 -7.67 27.26 -12.27
C ILE A 223 -8.56 26.42 -13.19
N THR A 224 -9.13 27.07 -14.20
CA THR A 224 -10.23 26.53 -15.03
C THR A 224 -9.81 25.40 -15.97
N ASN A 225 -8.52 25.31 -16.33
CA ASN A 225 -7.98 24.30 -17.25
C ASN A 225 -7.22 23.16 -16.52
N ILE A 226 -7.37 23.00 -15.21
CA ILE A 226 -6.82 21.87 -14.45
C ILE A 226 -7.93 20.90 -14.08
N PHE A 227 -7.75 19.65 -14.45
CA PHE A 227 -8.68 18.56 -14.22
C PHE A 227 -8.05 17.49 -13.35
N HIS A 228 -8.86 16.78 -12.57
CA HIS A 228 -8.41 15.70 -11.68
C HIS A 228 -9.04 14.40 -12.12
N ALA A 229 -8.22 13.33 -12.20
CA ALA A 229 -8.61 11.97 -12.49
C ALA A 229 -8.10 11.00 -11.40
N GLY A 230 -8.99 10.16 -10.87
CA GLY A 230 -8.69 9.14 -9.84
C GLY A 230 -9.13 9.51 -8.44
#